data_188725de3a02c6ea092d68258485be3d
#
_entry.id   188725de3a02c6ea092d68258485be3d
#
_cell.length_a   1.000
_cell.length_b   1.000
_cell.length_c   1.000
_cell.angle_alpha   90.00
_cell.angle_beta   90.00
_cell.angle_gamma   90.00
#
_symmetry.space_group_name_H-M   'P 1'
#
loop_
_entity.id
_entity.type
_entity.pdbx_description
1 polymer ?
#
loop_
_entity_poly.entity_id
_entity_poly.type
_entity_poly.pdbx_seq_one_letter_code
_entity_poly.pdbx_strand_id
1 'polypeptide(L)'
;DSIKEVYKISKEHDMFINNLVNCAGFGDCKDFKDMDLDLQLKMVEVDCSAVLAFCRLFVDDMIKNNEGHIINVSSIAGLYPGPYMCTYHCCKSFVYSFSEALSYELRKTDIKVLTLCPGPFNSKFVDKAHNGYTFKLKKPLDAVDVAKIAYKKSQKGKDLYIIGFNNRVQYFFSRFVPHSFILKTSAKTIKKDA
;
A
#
# COMPACT_ATOMS: atom_id res chain seq x y z
N ASP A 1 -0.27 -19.34 8.29
CA ASP A 1 0.67 -19.93 9.27
C ASP A 1 1.99 -19.15 9.38
N SER A 2 2.66 -18.77 8.28
CA SER A 2 3.95 -18.04 8.30
C SER A 2 3.89 -16.68 9.04
N ILE A 3 2.77 -15.95 8.99
CA ILE A 3 2.63 -14.66 9.69
C ILE A 3 2.64 -14.84 11.21
N LYS A 4 1.90 -15.84 11.70
CA LYS A 4 1.89 -16.19 13.12
C LYS A 4 3.26 -16.70 13.60
N GLU A 5 3.99 -17.38 12.73
CA GLU A 5 5.33 -17.85 13.02
C GLU A 5 6.32 -16.68 13.21
N VAL A 6 6.26 -15.65 12.36
CA VAL A 6 7.09 -14.43 12.54
C VAL A 6 6.80 -13.76 13.89
N TYR A 7 5.52 -13.66 14.27
CA TYR A 7 5.15 -13.11 15.59
C TYR A 7 5.66 -14.00 16.73
N LYS A 8 5.51 -15.33 16.62
CA LYS A 8 6.03 -16.29 17.60
C LYS A 8 7.53 -16.15 17.78
N ILE A 9 8.30 -16.09 16.69
CA ILE A 9 9.76 -15.88 16.75
C ILE A 9 10.11 -14.60 17.50
N SER A 10 9.39 -13.48 17.27
CA SER A 10 9.65 -12.24 18.01
C SER A 10 9.45 -12.41 19.52
N LYS A 11 8.48 -13.23 19.93
CA LYS A 11 8.23 -13.52 21.35
C LYS A 11 9.26 -14.47 21.95
N GLU A 12 9.65 -15.50 21.22
CA GLU A 12 10.67 -16.45 21.67
C GLU A 12 12.04 -15.80 21.91
N HIS A 13 12.34 -14.72 21.16
CA HIS A 13 13.57 -13.95 21.31
C HIS A 13 13.41 -12.67 22.15
N ASP A 14 12.27 -12.50 22.85
CA ASP A 14 11.95 -11.33 23.68
C ASP A 14 12.16 -9.98 22.95
N MET A 15 11.81 -9.95 21.64
CA MET A 15 11.97 -8.76 20.81
C MET A 15 10.71 -7.87 20.88
N PHE A 16 10.89 -6.62 21.25
CA PHE A 16 9.87 -5.59 21.05
C PHE A 16 10.00 -4.97 19.65
N ILE A 17 9.00 -5.22 18.81
CA ILE A 17 8.95 -4.66 17.45
C ILE A 17 8.24 -3.31 17.51
N ASN A 18 9.02 -2.25 17.55
CA ASN A 18 8.51 -0.87 17.57
C ASN A 18 8.37 -0.24 16.18
N ASN A 19 8.84 -0.89 15.11
CA ASN A 19 8.65 -0.45 13.73
C ASN A 19 8.15 -1.63 12.87
N LEU A 20 6.92 -1.54 12.40
CA LEU A 20 6.31 -2.49 11.47
C LEU A 20 6.17 -1.86 10.09
N VAL A 21 6.78 -2.47 9.07
CA VAL A 21 6.67 -2.00 7.68
C VAL A 21 6.02 -3.07 6.81
N ASN A 22 4.76 -2.88 6.46
CA ASN A 22 4.01 -3.72 5.53
C ASN A 22 4.24 -3.20 4.10
N CYS A 23 5.20 -3.78 3.39
CA CYS A 23 5.61 -3.35 2.05
C CYS A 23 5.50 -4.46 1.00
N ALA A 24 5.35 -5.73 1.41
CA ALA A 24 5.15 -6.84 0.49
C ALA A 24 3.89 -6.63 -0.36
N GLY A 25 3.98 -6.98 -1.64
CA GLY A 25 2.85 -6.86 -2.54
C GLY A 25 3.26 -7.05 -4.00
N PHE A 26 2.30 -7.42 -4.82
CA PHE A 26 2.49 -7.57 -6.26
C PHE A 26 1.20 -7.23 -7.01
N GLY A 27 1.26 -7.16 -8.34
CA GLY A 27 0.11 -6.87 -9.21
C GLY A 27 0.14 -7.70 -10.46
N ASP A 28 -0.97 -7.74 -11.19
CA ASP A 28 -1.10 -8.33 -12.52
C ASP A 28 -1.96 -7.40 -13.38
N CYS A 29 -1.59 -7.22 -14.66
CA CYS A 29 -2.26 -6.34 -15.61
C CYS A 29 -2.73 -7.12 -16.82
N LYS A 30 -4.03 -7.45 -16.85
CA LYS A 30 -4.70 -8.19 -17.94
C LYS A 30 -6.20 -7.87 -17.96
N ASP A 31 -6.88 -8.27 -19.02
CA ASP A 31 -8.35 -8.35 -18.98
C ASP A 31 -8.77 -9.33 -17.86
N PHE A 32 -9.77 -8.93 -17.06
CA PHE A 32 -10.17 -9.71 -15.88
C PHE A 32 -10.49 -11.19 -16.18
N LYS A 33 -11.08 -11.45 -17.32
CA LYS A 33 -11.41 -12.83 -17.79
C LYS A 33 -10.16 -13.70 -18.03
N ASP A 34 -9.01 -13.07 -18.27
CA ASP A 34 -7.74 -13.74 -18.59
C ASP A 34 -6.77 -13.77 -17.39
N MET A 35 -7.21 -13.25 -16.24
CA MET A 35 -6.45 -13.30 -14.99
C MET A 35 -6.55 -14.68 -14.37
N ASP A 36 -5.41 -15.21 -13.92
CA ASP A 36 -5.35 -16.46 -13.16
C ASP A 36 -5.98 -16.30 -11.78
N LEU A 37 -6.93 -17.14 -11.43
CA LEU A 37 -7.68 -17.06 -10.17
C LEU A 37 -6.77 -17.23 -8.95
N ASP A 38 -5.87 -18.21 -8.97
CA ASP A 38 -4.99 -18.50 -7.83
C ASP A 38 -4.03 -17.36 -7.59
N LEU A 39 -3.53 -16.74 -8.67
CA LEU A 39 -2.70 -15.54 -8.57
C LEU A 39 -3.48 -14.35 -7.96
N GLN A 40 -4.77 -14.17 -8.34
CA GLN A 40 -5.62 -13.12 -7.78
C GLN A 40 -5.88 -13.35 -6.28
N LEU A 41 -6.19 -14.58 -5.88
CA LEU A 41 -6.40 -14.95 -4.48
C LEU A 41 -5.11 -14.76 -3.66
N LYS A 42 -3.96 -15.15 -4.23
CA LYS A 42 -2.65 -14.91 -3.60
C LYS A 42 -2.33 -13.45 -3.43
N MET A 43 -2.74 -12.58 -4.38
CA MET A 43 -2.60 -11.13 -4.27
C MET A 43 -3.40 -10.60 -3.09
N VAL A 44 -4.66 -11.03 -2.91
CA VAL A 44 -5.49 -10.64 -1.75
C VAL A 44 -4.86 -11.12 -0.44
N GLU A 45 -4.33 -12.34 -0.41
CA GLU A 45 -3.65 -12.90 0.77
C GLU A 45 -2.45 -12.03 1.17
N VAL A 46 -1.57 -11.71 0.23
CA VAL A 46 -0.33 -10.96 0.50
C VAL A 46 -0.58 -9.47 0.72
N ASP A 47 -1.38 -8.84 -0.16
CA ASP A 47 -1.55 -7.38 -0.16
C ASP A 47 -2.60 -6.87 0.83
N CYS A 48 -3.51 -7.75 1.33
CA CYS A 48 -4.56 -7.38 2.28
C CYS A 48 -4.46 -8.17 3.58
N SER A 49 -4.64 -9.51 3.52
CA SER A 49 -4.75 -10.34 4.72
C SER A 49 -3.48 -10.30 5.57
N ALA A 50 -2.31 -10.31 4.94
CA ALA A 50 -1.04 -10.21 5.65
C ALA A 50 -0.88 -8.85 6.35
N VAL A 51 -1.24 -7.74 5.70
CA VAL A 51 -1.18 -6.39 6.28
C VAL A 51 -2.05 -6.31 7.53
N LEU A 52 -3.30 -6.76 7.43
CA LEU A 52 -4.23 -6.80 8.56
C LEU A 52 -3.67 -7.67 9.70
N ALA A 53 -3.19 -8.87 9.37
CA ALA A 53 -2.71 -9.81 10.37
C ALA A 53 -1.47 -9.30 11.11
N PHE A 54 -0.48 -8.75 10.40
CA PHE A 54 0.69 -8.15 11.05
C PHE A 54 0.32 -6.95 11.91
N CYS A 55 -0.52 -6.03 11.43
CA CYS A 55 -0.99 -4.92 12.26
C CYS A 55 -1.68 -5.44 13.54
N ARG A 56 -2.59 -6.44 13.41
CA ARG A 56 -3.33 -6.97 14.56
C ARG A 56 -2.42 -7.68 15.57
N LEU A 57 -1.43 -8.44 15.11
CA LEU A 57 -0.53 -9.17 15.99
C LEU A 57 0.41 -8.27 16.79
N PHE A 58 0.93 -7.19 16.18
CA PHE A 58 1.94 -6.35 16.81
C PHE A 58 1.36 -5.13 17.54
N VAL A 59 0.13 -4.70 17.23
CA VAL A 59 -0.46 -3.48 17.82
C VAL A 59 -0.63 -3.57 19.34
N ASP A 60 -0.96 -4.73 19.87
CA ASP A 60 -1.17 -4.91 21.32
C ASP A 60 0.12 -4.66 22.12
N ASP A 61 1.27 -5.13 21.59
CA ASP A 61 2.57 -4.89 22.21
C ASP A 61 2.96 -3.40 22.13
N MET A 62 2.67 -2.75 21.00
CA MET A 62 2.90 -1.32 20.83
C MET A 62 2.04 -0.51 21.80
N ILE A 63 0.75 -0.87 21.98
CA ILE A 63 -0.16 -0.21 22.93
C ILE A 63 0.36 -0.39 24.36
N LYS A 64 0.77 -1.59 24.74
CA LYS A 64 1.31 -1.90 26.07
C LYS A 64 2.55 -1.08 26.40
N ASN A 65 3.43 -0.86 25.43
CA ASN A 65 4.65 -0.08 25.61
C ASN A 65 4.45 1.42 25.33
N ASN A 66 3.26 1.80 24.83
CA ASN A 66 2.92 3.15 24.35
C ASN A 66 3.97 3.71 23.36
N GLU A 67 4.50 2.84 22.50
CA GLU A 67 5.52 3.16 21.51
C GLU A 67 5.30 2.32 20.25
N GLY A 68 5.29 2.94 19.06
CA GLY A 68 5.22 2.18 17.82
C GLY A 68 5.06 3.02 16.56
N HIS A 69 5.63 2.52 15.48
CA HIS A 69 5.47 3.05 14.13
C HIS A 69 5.00 1.95 13.19
N ILE A 70 3.84 2.13 12.58
CA ILE A 70 3.32 1.24 11.54
C ILE A 70 3.36 1.99 10.21
N ILE A 71 4.03 1.44 9.21
CA ILE A 71 4.07 1.97 7.85
C ILE A 71 3.41 0.96 6.92
N ASN A 72 2.21 1.27 6.45
CA ASN A 72 1.49 0.46 5.48
C ASN A 72 1.66 1.05 4.07
N VAL A 73 2.31 0.30 3.19
CA VAL A 73 2.59 0.74 1.82
C VAL A 73 1.40 0.40 0.92
N SER A 74 0.54 1.39 0.71
CA SER A 74 -0.49 1.38 -0.31
C SER A 74 0.11 1.78 -1.68
N SER A 75 -0.58 2.56 -2.47
CA SER A 75 -0.17 3.06 -3.78
C SER A 75 -1.08 4.22 -4.17
N ILE A 76 -0.68 5.02 -5.17
CA ILE A 76 -1.64 5.87 -5.90
C ILE A 76 -2.75 5.04 -6.56
N ALA A 77 -2.50 3.76 -6.85
CA ALA A 77 -3.51 2.82 -7.32
C ALA A 77 -4.63 2.58 -6.29
N GLY A 78 -4.36 2.71 -4.99
CA GLY A 78 -5.37 2.61 -3.94
C GLY A 78 -6.33 3.80 -3.86
N LEU A 79 -6.05 4.88 -4.57
CA LEU A 79 -6.85 6.10 -4.56
C LEU A 79 -7.96 6.10 -5.63
N TYR A 80 -7.90 5.19 -6.60
CA TYR A 80 -8.79 5.13 -7.77
C TYR A 80 -9.07 3.70 -8.19
N PRO A 81 -10.25 3.41 -8.79
CA PRO A 81 -10.49 2.13 -9.44
C PRO A 81 -9.59 1.97 -10.67
N GLY A 82 -9.04 0.77 -10.85
CA GLY A 82 -8.13 0.44 -11.97
C GLY A 82 -8.64 -0.71 -12.82
N PRO A 83 -9.41 -0.48 -13.90
CA PRO A 83 -9.69 -1.54 -14.88
C PRO A 83 -8.38 -2.16 -15.39
N TYR A 84 -8.40 -3.45 -15.71
CA TYR A 84 -7.25 -4.28 -16.11
C TYR A 84 -6.21 -4.58 -15.00
N MET A 85 -6.33 -3.93 -13.85
CA MET A 85 -5.57 -4.20 -12.62
C MET A 85 -6.52 -4.19 -11.40
N CYS A 86 -7.77 -4.63 -11.57
CA CYS A 86 -8.83 -4.43 -10.58
C CYS A 86 -8.46 -4.99 -9.20
N THR A 87 -7.97 -6.22 -9.09
CA THR A 87 -7.59 -6.83 -7.82
C THR A 87 -6.49 -6.02 -7.11
N TYR A 88 -5.44 -5.62 -7.83
CA TYR A 88 -4.37 -4.80 -7.26
C TYR A 88 -4.87 -3.46 -6.72
N HIS A 89 -5.69 -2.73 -7.52
CA HIS A 89 -6.26 -1.46 -7.08
C HIS A 89 -7.16 -1.64 -5.85
N CYS A 90 -7.98 -2.70 -5.83
CA CYS A 90 -8.82 -3.03 -4.67
C CYS A 90 -7.98 -3.36 -3.43
N CYS A 91 -6.92 -4.15 -3.57
CA CYS A 91 -6.02 -4.45 -2.46
C CYS A 91 -5.36 -3.17 -1.91
N LYS A 92 -4.88 -2.29 -2.78
CA LYS A 92 -4.26 -1.04 -2.34
C LYS A 92 -5.27 -0.05 -1.77
N SER A 93 -6.55 -0.09 -2.21
CA SER A 93 -7.65 0.65 -1.56
C SER A 93 -7.98 0.09 -0.18
N PHE A 94 -7.95 -1.24 0.00
CA PHE A 94 -8.08 -1.87 1.31
C PHE A 94 -7.00 -1.35 2.27
N VAL A 95 -5.73 -1.43 1.86
CA VAL A 95 -4.60 -0.95 2.69
C VAL A 95 -4.75 0.54 3.02
N TYR A 96 -5.16 1.36 2.04
CA TYR A 96 -5.40 2.78 2.24
C TYR A 96 -6.47 3.03 3.31
N SER A 97 -7.67 2.49 3.12
CA SER A 97 -8.81 2.71 4.03
C SER A 97 -8.60 2.12 5.42
N PHE A 98 -8.04 0.89 5.47
CA PHE A 98 -7.70 0.21 6.72
C PHE A 98 -6.71 1.02 7.55
N SER A 99 -5.66 1.54 6.92
CA SER A 99 -4.59 2.26 7.63
C SER A 99 -5.07 3.62 8.14
N GLU A 100 -5.91 4.35 7.40
CA GLU A 100 -6.51 5.60 7.87
C GLU A 100 -7.42 5.36 9.09
N ALA A 101 -8.24 4.30 9.04
CA ALA A 101 -9.09 3.93 10.17
C ALA A 101 -8.27 3.55 11.40
N LEU A 102 -7.25 2.70 11.24
CA LEU A 102 -6.35 2.29 12.31
C LEU A 102 -5.60 3.48 12.93
N SER A 103 -5.13 4.42 12.10
CA SER A 103 -4.50 5.66 12.59
C SER A 103 -5.44 6.46 13.47
N TYR A 104 -6.70 6.59 13.07
CA TYR A 104 -7.70 7.29 13.87
C TYR A 104 -8.00 6.59 15.19
N GLU A 105 -8.11 5.26 15.20
CA GLU A 105 -8.35 4.50 16.42
C GLU A 105 -7.20 4.65 17.43
N LEU A 106 -5.96 4.66 16.96
CA LEU A 106 -4.75 4.78 17.78
C LEU A 106 -4.36 6.23 18.12
N ARG A 107 -5.10 7.24 17.69
CA ARG A 107 -4.75 8.67 17.86
C ARG A 107 -4.56 9.16 19.30
N LYS A 108 -5.05 8.40 20.28
CA LYS A 108 -4.89 8.69 21.73
C LYS A 108 -3.69 7.97 22.36
N THR A 109 -2.87 7.30 21.56
CA THR A 109 -1.63 6.63 21.95
C THR A 109 -0.45 7.31 21.27
N ASP A 110 0.77 6.95 21.65
CA ASP A 110 1.99 7.41 20.97
C ASP A 110 2.33 6.59 19.70
N ILE A 111 1.46 5.64 19.32
CA ILE A 111 1.63 4.85 18.10
C ILE A 111 1.29 5.69 16.87
N LYS A 112 2.20 5.68 15.89
CA LYS A 112 2.05 6.41 14.62
C LYS A 112 1.80 5.42 13.48
N VAL A 113 0.68 5.60 12.77
CA VAL A 113 0.34 4.78 11.60
C VAL A 113 0.44 5.67 10.36
N LEU A 114 1.33 5.31 9.44
CA LEU A 114 1.51 6.00 8.16
C LEU A 114 0.94 5.17 7.02
N THR A 115 -0.04 5.71 6.32
CA THR A 115 -0.47 5.25 5.00
C THR A 115 0.42 5.89 3.94
N LEU A 116 1.30 5.12 3.32
CA LEU A 116 2.17 5.60 2.25
C LEU A 116 1.57 5.28 0.89
N CYS A 117 1.39 6.28 0.03
CA CYS A 117 0.90 6.12 -1.34
C CYS A 117 1.97 6.57 -2.35
N PRO A 118 2.93 5.70 -2.71
CA PRO A 118 3.89 6.01 -3.76
C PRO A 118 3.24 5.93 -5.14
N GLY A 119 3.79 6.71 -6.09
CA GLY A 119 3.66 6.46 -7.51
C GLY A 119 4.61 5.33 -7.95
N PRO A 120 4.76 5.09 -9.25
CA PRO A 120 5.75 4.15 -9.77
C PRO A 120 7.16 4.48 -9.27
N PHE A 121 7.88 3.46 -8.79
CA PHE A 121 9.28 3.57 -8.39
C PHE A 121 10.06 2.32 -8.82
N ASN A 122 11.37 2.44 -8.98
CA ASN A 122 12.23 1.34 -9.43
C ASN A 122 12.20 0.20 -8.42
N SER A 123 11.59 -0.91 -8.80
CA SER A 123 11.50 -2.13 -8.00
C SER A 123 11.21 -3.33 -8.92
N LYS A 124 11.34 -4.53 -8.40
CA LYS A 124 10.96 -5.78 -9.11
C LYS A 124 9.45 -5.90 -9.39
N PHE A 125 8.63 -4.94 -8.92
CA PHE A 125 7.19 -4.91 -9.16
C PHE A 125 6.87 -4.78 -10.66
N VAL A 126 7.63 -3.97 -11.40
CA VAL A 126 7.41 -3.71 -12.85
C VAL A 126 7.44 -5.01 -13.64
N ASP A 127 8.46 -5.84 -13.38
CA ASP A 127 8.67 -7.09 -14.10
C ASP A 127 7.55 -8.10 -13.83
N LYS A 128 7.01 -8.08 -12.59
CA LYS A 128 5.94 -9.00 -12.17
C LYS A 128 4.55 -8.54 -12.57
N ALA A 129 4.30 -7.24 -12.61
CA ALA A 129 2.98 -6.68 -12.89
C ALA A 129 2.66 -6.55 -14.39
N HIS A 130 3.61 -6.84 -15.29
CA HIS A 130 3.49 -6.66 -16.73
C HIS A 130 3.02 -5.26 -17.14
N ASN A 131 3.33 -4.24 -16.34
CA ASN A 131 2.86 -2.86 -16.48
C ASN A 131 4.00 -1.89 -16.85
N GLY A 132 4.75 -2.23 -17.90
CA GLY A 132 5.93 -1.47 -18.33
C GLY A 132 5.65 -0.07 -18.88
N TYR A 133 4.44 0.17 -19.42
CA TYR A 133 4.08 1.47 -20.02
C TYR A 133 3.84 2.55 -18.97
N THR A 134 3.10 2.25 -17.91
CA THR A 134 2.84 3.20 -16.81
C THR A 134 4.15 3.67 -16.17
N PHE A 135 5.16 2.81 -16.13
CA PHE A 135 6.49 3.16 -15.65
C PHE A 135 7.30 4.02 -16.64
N LYS A 136 7.07 3.87 -17.94
CA LYS A 136 7.73 4.71 -18.97
C LYS A 136 7.20 6.14 -19.00
N LEU A 137 5.93 6.35 -18.63
CA LEU A 137 5.29 7.67 -18.63
C LEU A 137 5.73 8.59 -17.50
N LYS A 138 6.23 8.04 -16.40
CA LYS A 138 6.65 8.82 -15.22
C LYS A 138 8.07 8.42 -14.87
N LYS A 139 8.97 9.40 -14.73
CA LYS A 139 10.31 9.14 -14.20
C LYS A 139 10.17 8.50 -12.82
N PRO A 140 10.46 7.20 -12.67
CA PRO A 140 10.27 6.50 -11.41
C PRO A 140 11.25 7.03 -10.36
N LEU A 141 10.81 7.06 -9.10
CA LEU A 141 11.70 7.34 -7.97
C LEU A 141 12.60 6.13 -7.70
N ASP A 142 13.70 6.36 -7.04
CA ASP A 142 14.51 5.28 -6.49
C ASP A 142 13.83 4.68 -5.24
N ALA A 143 13.93 3.36 -5.05
CA ALA A 143 13.34 2.68 -3.89
C ALA A 143 13.92 3.18 -2.56
N VAL A 144 15.21 3.54 -2.55
CA VAL A 144 15.88 4.11 -1.36
C VAL A 144 15.29 5.47 -1.01
N ASP A 145 14.98 6.30 -2.01
CA ASP A 145 14.35 7.60 -1.75
C ASP A 145 12.93 7.45 -1.21
N VAL A 146 12.15 6.49 -1.74
CA VAL A 146 10.83 6.14 -1.21
C VAL A 146 10.92 5.70 0.24
N ALA A 147 11.88 4.84 0.59
CA ALA A 147 12.10 4.38 1.96
C ALA A 147 12.49 5.52 2.92
N LYS A 148 13.40 6.41 2.50
CA LYS A 148 13.78 7.61 3.29
C LYS A 148 12.59 8.53 3.53
N ILE A 149 11.74 8.72 2.50
CA ILE A 149 10.51 9.52 2.63
C ILE A 149 9.56 8.86 3.62
N ALA A 150 9.32 7.56 3.50
CA ALA A 150 8.45 6.79 4.39
C ALA A 150 8.88 6.94 5.84
N TYR A 151 10.14 6.64 6.15
CA TYR A 151 10.70 6.78 7.48
C TYR A 151 10.55 8.19 8.04
N LYS A 152 10.99 9.22 7.27
CA LYS A 152 10.89 10.62 7.69
C LYS A 152 9.45 11.07 7.95
N LYS A 153 8.47 10.55 7.20
CA LYS A 153 7.06 10.92 7.39
C LYS A 153 6.42 10.19 8.56
N SER A 154 6.77 8.93 8.78
CA SER A 154 6.37 8.18 9.97
C SER A 154 6.88 8.86 11.25
N GLN A 155 8.16 9.22 11.32
CA GLN A 155 8.74 9.92 12.48
C GLN A 155 8.07 11.28 12.77
N LYS A 156 7.49 11.92 11.75
CA LYS A 156 6.73 13.17 11.90
C LYS A 156 5.26 12.96 12.27
N GLY A 157 4.84 11.72 12.51
CA GLY A 157 3.46 11.38 12.84
C GLY A 157 2.47 11.76 11.75
N LYS A 158 2.84 11.57 10.46
CA LYS A 158 1.89 11.76 9.35
C LYS A 158 1.05 10.52 9.16
N ASP A 159 -0.27 10.69 9.10
CA ASP A 159 -1.21 9.59 8.91
C ASP A 159 -1.28 9.15 7.45
N LEU A 160 -1.27 10.11 6.52
CA LEU A 160 -1.29 9.87 5.07
C LEU A 160 -0.18 10.65 4.37
N TYR A 161 0.53 9.97 3.47
CA TYR A 161 1.47 10.64 2.60
C TYR A 161 1.47 10.10 1.17
N ILE A 162 0.97 10.92 0.24
CA ILE A 162 1.01 10.64 -1.20
C ILE A 162 2.31 11.24 -1.75
N ILE A 163 3.16 10.40 -2.33
CA ILE A 163 4.45 10.83 -2.89
C ILE A 163 4.24 11.50 -4.25
N GLY A 164 4.86 12.67 -4.41
CA GLY A 164 4.79 13.49 -5.62
C GLY A 164 3.71 14.56 -5.56
N PHE A 165 4.10 15.80 -5.90
CA PHE A 165 3.18 16.94 -5.87
C PHE A 165 2.00 16.74 -6.83
N ASN A 166 2.28 16.32 -8.08
CA ASN A 166 1.24 16.08 -9.09
C ASN A 166 0.23 15.01 -8.64
N ASN A 167 0.68 13.95 -7.97
CA ASN A 167 -0.20 12.91 -7.47
C ASN A 167 -1.14 13.44 -6.37
N ARG A 168 -0.64 14.33 -5.49
CA ARG A 168 -1.47 14.99 -4.47
C ARG A 168 -2.52 15.91 -5.07
N VAL A 169 -2.12 16.71 -6.06
CA VAL A 169 -3.03 17.60 -6.78
C VAL A 169 -4.10 16.78 -7.51
N GLN A 170 -3.70 15.74 -8.23
CA GLN A 170 -4.63 14.85 -8.92
C GLN A 170 -5.62 14.19 -7.94
N TYR A 171 -5.13 13.70 -6.79
CA TYR A 171 -5.99 13.12 -5.76
C TYR A 171 -6.97 14.14 -5.19
N PHE A 172 -6.54 15.35 -4.92
CA PHE A 172 -7.43 16.41 -4.42
C PHE A 172 -8.57 16.69 -5.41
N PHE A 173 -8.24 16.92 -6.67
CA PHE A 173 -9.23 17.24 -7.70
C PHE A 173 -10.12 16.07 -8.10
N SER A 174 -9.66 14.83 -7.96
CA SER A 174 -10.48 13.65 -8.27
C SER A 174 -11.77 13.56 -7.46
N ARG A 175 -11.82 14.19 -6.30
CA ARG A 175 -13.02 14.27 -5.43
C ARG A 175 -14.16 15.07 -6.06
N PHE A 176 -13.86 15.93 -7.03
CA PHE A 176 -14.82 16.81 -7.71
C PHE A 176 -15.13 16.34 -9.13
N VAL A 177 -14.52 15.26 -9.58
CA VAL A 177 -14.68 14.74 -10.93
C VAL A 177 -15.67 13.58 -10.92
N PRO A 178 -16.59 13.48 -11.92
CA PRO A 178 -17.51 12.35 -12.04
C PRO A 178 -16.77 11.01 -12.07
N HIS A 179 -17.27 10.04 -11.32
CA HIS A 179 -16.63 8.72 -11.18
C HIS A 179 -16.41 8.01 -12.52
N SER A 180 -17.37 8.14 -13.45
CA SER A 180 -17.25 7.60 -14.81
C SER A 180 -16.07 8.16 -15.59
N PHE A 181 -15.70 9.41 -15.37
CA PHE A 181 -14.52 10.02 -16.00
C PHE A 181 -13.24 9.46 -15.41
N ILE A 182 -13.18 9.26 -14.09
CA ILE A 182 -12.04 8.63 -13.42
C ILE A 182 -11.81 7.23 -13.97
N LEU A 183 -12.86 6.40 -14.08
CA LEU A 183 -12.81 5.06 -14.65
C LEU A 183 -12.27 5.06 -16.09
N LYS A 184 -12.80 5.91 -16.96
CA LYS A 184 -12.37 6.01 -18.36
C LYS A 184 -10.91 6.43 -18.48
N THR A 185 -10.48 7.39 -17.66
CA THR A 185 -9.09 7.89 -17.67
C THR A 185 -8.12 6.83 -17.13
N SER A 186 -8.48 6.16 -16.04
CA SER A 186 -7.70 5.07 -15.46
C SER A 186 -7.56 3.90 -16.46
N ALA A 187 -8.69 3.46 -17.05
CA ALA A 187 -8.67 2.41 -18.06
C ALA A 187 -7.78 2.75 -19.26
N LYS A 188 -7.87 3.98 -19.78
CA LYS A 188 -7.04 4.44 -20.91
C LYS A 188 -5.55 4.47 -20.57
N THR A 189 -5.21 4.79 -19.31
CA THR A 189 -3.81 4.83 -18.86
C THR A 189 -3.25 3.42 -18.69
N ILE A 190 -4.03 2.49 -18.15
CA ILE A 190 -3.58 1.12 -17.86
C ILE A 190 -3.61 0.24 -19.13
N LYS A 191 -4.66 0.35 -19.97
CA LYS A 191 -4.86 -0.51 -21.16
C LYS A 191 -3.73 -0.44 -22.20
N LYS A 192 -2.88 0.57 -22.16
CA LYS A 192 -1.71 0.62 -23.05
C LYS A 192 -0.63 -0.40 -22.69
N ASP A 193 -0.83 -1.14 -21.59
CA ASP A 193 0.07 -2.19 -21.08
C ASP A 193 -0.55 -3.59 -21.17
N ALA A 194 -1.86 -3.68 -21.43
CA ALA A 194 -2.60 -4.95 -21.53
C ALA A 194 -2.59 -5.50 -22.97
#